data_3e3e09254192294147c03a9f188d9cda
#
_entry.id   3e3e09254192294147c03a9f188d9cda
#
_cell.length_a   1.000
_cell.length_b   1.000
_cell.length_c   1.000
_cell.angle_alpha   90.00
_cell.angle_beta   90.00
_cell.angle_gamma   90.00
#
_symmetry.space_group_name_H-M   'P 1'
#
loop_
_entity.id
_entity.type
_entity.pdbx_description
1 polymer ?
#
loop_
_entity_poly.entity_id
_entity_poly.type
_entity_poly.pdbx_seq_one_letter_code
_entity_poly.pdbx_strand_id
1 'polypeptide(L)'
;WNHYEMVYMLLAGLSTPLVLSVHSIVSFDFATSVIPGWHTTIFPPYFVAGAIFSGFAMVLTLMLITRRVYKLEDYITIYHIELMNIIIIVTGSIVGVAYLTELFMAWYSGVEAEQYAFYNRATGPYWWAYWSMVTCNVISPQLFWVKKFRTTPWIIVLISIFVNIGMWFERFVIVITSLSRDY
;
A
#
# COMPACT_ATOMS: atom_id res chain seq x y z
N TRP A 1 6.37 14.01 32.07
CA TRP A 1 5.47 13.70 30.93
C TRP A 1 5.54 14.79 29.85
N ASN A 2 5.42 16.07 30.18
CA ASN A 2 5.40 17.18 29.20
C ASN A 2 6.61 17.17 28.26
N HIS A 3 7.81 16.81 28.72
CA HIS A 3 8.99 16.69 27.86
C HIS A 3 8.86 15.56 26.85
N TYR A 4 8.30 14.42 27.25
CA TYR A 4 8.05 13.31 26.34
C TYR A 4 7.00 13.66 25.28
N GLU A 5 5.92 14.31 25.67
CA GLU A 5 4.88 14.76 24.73
C GLU A 5 5.44 15.75 23.69
N MET A 6 6.26 16.70 24.16
CA MET A 6 6.93 17.66 23.26
C MET A 6 7.85 16.94 22.27
N VAL A 7 8.66 15.97 22.72
CA VAL A 7 9.53 15.17 21.87
C VAL A 7 8.71 14.37 20.85
N TYR A 8 7.62 13.74 21.27
CA TYR A 8 6.74 13.02 20.34
C TYR A 8 6.13 13.93 19.28
N MET A 9 5.66 15.11 19.63
CA MET A 9 5.14 16.08 18.68
C MET A 9 6.20 16.54 17.68
N LEU A 10 7.41 16.83 18.15
CA LEU A 10 8.54 17.21 17.29
C LEU A 10 8.92 16.08 16.33
N LEU A 11 9.04 14.85 16.83
CA LEU A 11 9.35 13.68 16.00
C LEU A 11 8.25 13.40 14.99
N ALA A 12 6.97 13.50 15.36
CA ALA A 12 5.86 13.34 14.44
C ALA A 12 5.85 14.43 13.35
N GLY A 13 6.11 15.68 13.73
CA GLY A 13 6.23 16.80 12.80
C GLY A 13 7.39 16.67 11.82
N LEU A 14 8.51 16.08 12.23
CA LEU A 14 9.66 15.83 11.37
C LEU A 14 9.49 14.57 10.51
N SER A 15 8.88 13.51 11.05
CA SER A 15 8.71 12.24 10.34
C SER A 15 7.73 12.34 9.17
N THR A 16 6.69 13.15 9.27
CA THR A 16 5.69 13.29 8.22
C THR A 16 6.29 13.79 6.89
N PRO A 17 6.97 14.96 6.82
CA PRO A 17 7.62 15.39 5.58
C PRO A 17 8.76 14.46 5.16
N LEU A 18 9.46 13.83 6.11
CA LEU A 18 10.52 12.88 5.82
C LEU A 18 9.99 11.65 5.09
N VAL A 19 8.88 11.06 5.54
CA VAL A 19 8.24 9.92 4.87
C VAL A 19 7.82 10.29 3.45
N LEU A 20 7.20 11.45 3.26
CA LEU A 20 6.80 11.93 1.94
C LEU A 20 8.00 12.08 1.01
N SER A 21 9.07 12.74 1.46
CA SER A 21 10.26 13.01 0.65
C SER A 21 11.04 11.73 0.33
N VAL A 22 11.28 10.86 1.31
CA VAL A 22 12.02 9.60 1.10
C VAL A 22 11.29 8.70 0.09
N HIS A 23 9.99 8.49 0.25
CA HIS A 23 9.24 7.64 -0.68
C HIS A 23 9.15 8.25 -2.08
N SER A 24 9.05 9.58 -2.19
CA SER A 24 9.10 10.27 -3.48
C SER A 24 10.46 10.09 -4.16
N ILE A 25 11.57 10.30 -3.44
CA ILE A 25 12.93 10.17 -4.00
C ILE A 25 13.20 8.73 -4.45
N VAL A 26 12.92 7.74 -3.59
CA VAL A 26 13.10 6.32 -3.93
C VAL A 26 12.25 5.92 -5.14
N SER A 27 11.05 6.48 -5.27
CA SER A 27 10.20 6.19 -6.43
C SER A 27 10.72 6.75 -7.73
N PHE A 28 11.50 7.85 -7.70
CA PHE A 28 12.15 8.39 -8.88
C PHE A 28 13.21 7.44 -9.45
N ASP A 29 13.88 6.62 -8.63
CA ASP A 29 14.82 5.61 -9.11
C ASP A 29 14.14 4.62 -10.07
N PHE A 30 12.85 4.32 -9.84
CA PHE A 30 12.04 3.52 -10.74
C PHE A 30 11.48 4.35 -11.90
N ALA A 31 10.86 5.50 -11.60
CA ALA A 31 10.17 6.32 -12.60
C ALA A 31 11.09 6.85 -13.72
N THR A 32 12.37 7.06 -13.42
CA THR A 32 13.37 7.53 -14.40
C THR A 32 14.17 6.41 -15.04
N SER A 33 13.93 5.15 -14.66
CA SER A 33 14.62 4.01 -15.26
C SER A 33 14.12 3.74 -16.68
N VAL A 34 14.95 3.08 -17.47
CA VAL A 34 14.62 2.67 -18.84
C VAL A 34 13.97 1.28 -18.92
N ILE A 35 13.78 0.62 -17.77
CA ILE A 35 13.23 -0.74 -17.71
C ILE A 35 11.72 -0.70 -17.99
N PRO A 36 11.22 -1.51 -18.93
CA PRO A 36 9.79 -1.61 -19.21
C PRO A 36 8.97 -1.98 -17.95
N GLY A 37 7.86 -1.25 -17.74
CA GLY A 37 7.02 -1.42 -16.57
C GLY A 37 7.49 -0.69 -15.31
N TRP A 38 8.61 0.05 -15.35
CA TRP A 38 9.07 0.95 -14.30
C TRP A 38 8.95 2.42 -14.68
N HIS A 39 9.17 2.72 -15.96
CA HIS A 39 9.16 4.08 -16.51
C HIS A 39 7.72 4.66 -16.50
N THR A 40 7.32 5.28 -15.38
CA THR A 40 6.01 5.93 -15.25
C THR A 40 6.06 7.10 -14.28
N THR A 41 5.33 8.16 -14.62
CA THR A 41 5.22 9.38 -13.80
C THR A 41 4.32 9.23 -12.58
N ILE A 42 3.52 8.16 -12.50
CA ILE A 42 2.61 7.92 -11.38
C ILE A 42 3.31 7.33 -10.14
N PHE A 43 4.53 6.83 -10.27
CA PHE A 43 5.23 6.18 -9.17
C PHE A 43 5.41 7.07 -7.92
N PRO A 44 5.80 8.36 -7.99
CA PRO A 44 5.97 9.15 -6.78
C PRO A 44 4.70 9.25 -5.91
N PRO A 45 3.55 9.69 -6.41
CA PRO A 45 2.33 9.72 -5.60
C PRO A 45 1.84 8.32 -5.20
N TYR A 46 2.05 7.32 -6.05
CA TYR A 46 1.68 5.95 -5.79
C TYR A 46 2.50 5.33 -4.64
N PHE A 47 3.83 5.51 -4.63
CA PHE A 47 4.70 5.00 -3.55
C PHE A 47 4.39 5.67 -2.22
N VAL A 48 4.10 6.97 -2.21
CA VAL A 48 3.68 7.68 -1.00
C VAL A 48 2.35 7.14 -0.48
N ALA A 49 1.35 6.99 -1.34
CA ALA A 49 0.06 6.43 -0.96
C ALA A 49 0.19 5.00 -0.43
N GLY A 50 1.00 4.16 -1.09
CA GLY A 50 1.31 2.79 -0.66
C GLY A 50 2.03 2.72 0.69
N ALA A 51 2.95 3.65 0.96
CA ALA A 51 3.64 3.74 2.24
C ALA A 51 2.68 4.08 3.39
N ILE A 52 1.79 5.05 3.19
CA ILE A 52 0.75 5.40 4.16
C ILE A 52 -0.21 4.22 4.35
N PHE A 53 -0.68 3.62 3.27
CA PHE A 53 -1.58 2.49 3.26
C PHE A 53 -1.05 1.29 4.06
N SER A 54 0.18 0.86 3.77
CA SER A 54 0.82 -0.26 4.47
C SER A 54 1.19 0.10 5.91
N GLY A 55 1.64 1.33 6.15
CA GLY A 55 1.98 1.82 7.48
C GLY A 55 0.77 1.79 8.42
N PHE A 56 -0.37 2.30 7.98
CA PHE A 56 -1.60 2.24 8.77
C PHE A 56 -2.08 0.81 8.99
N ALA A 57 -1.98 -0.08 8.00
CA ALA A 57 -2.34 -1.48 8.16
C ALA A 57 -1.45 -2.20 9.19
N MET A 58 -0.13 -1.94 9.17
CA MET A 58 0.81 -2.51 10.14
C MET A 58 0.53 -2.00 11.56
N VAL A 59 0.40 -0.68 11.73
CA VAL A 59 0.11 -0.07 13.02
C VAL A 59 -1.22 -0.58 13.57
N LEU A 60 -2.23 -0.73 12.74
CA LEU A 60 -3.55 -1.24 13.12
C LEU A 60 -3.47 -2.68 13.63
N THR A 61 -2.69 -3.52 12.96
CA THR A 61 -2.45 -4.91 13.39
C THR A 61 -1.82 -4.94 14.79
N LEU A 62 -0.73 -4.18 15.00
CA LEU A 62 -0.04 -4.12 16.29
C LEU A 62 -0.92 -3.51 17.37
N MET A 63 -1.64 -2.44 17.05
CA MET A 63 -2.52 -1.74 17.98
C MET A 63 -3.68 -2.62 18.47
N LEU A 64 -4.28 -3.43 17.60
CA LEU A 64 -5.35 -4.35 17.98
C LEU A 64 -4.84 -5.50 18.86
N ILE A 65 -3.64 -6.02 18.58
CA ILE A 65 -2.98 -7.01 19.44
C ILE A 65 -2.69 -6.42 20.82
N THR A 66 -2.06 -5.25 20.86
CA THR A 66 -1.73 -4.54 22.11
C THR A 66 -2.97 -4.21 22.90
N ARG A 67 -4.03 -3.69 22.26
CA ARG A 67 -5.33 -3.42 22.85
C ARG A 67 -5.90 -4.66 23.57
N ARG A 68 -5.79 -5.83 22.95
CA ARG A 68 -6.32 -7.08 23.51
C ARG A 68 -5.45 -7.62 24.65
N VAL A 69 -4.12 -7.61 24.47
CA VAL A 69 -3.17 -8.17 25.46
C VAL A 69 -3.16 -7.35 26.74
N TYR A 70 -3.10 -6.02 26.62
CA TYR A 70 -3.01 -5.10 27.77
C TYR A 70 -4.35 -4.58 28.25
N LYS A 71 -5.49 -5.05 27.67
CA LYS A 71 -6.86 -4.61 28.03
C LYS A 71 -7.03 -3.09 27.96
N LEU A 72 -6.49 -2.46 26.91
CA LEU A 72 -6.53 -1.00 26.70
C LEU A 72 -7.80 -0.56 25.94
N GLU A 73 -8.93 -1.20 26.20
CA GLU A 73 -10.17 -0.96 25.45
C GLU A 73 -10.76 0.44 25.71
N ASP A 74 -10.51 1.00 26.88
CA ASP A 74 -10.96 2.34 27.27
C ASP A 74 -10.10 3.46 26.63
N TYR A 75 -8.84 3.18 26.35
CA TYR A 75 -7.91 4.14 25.72
C TYR A 75 -7.92 4.06 24.19
N ILE A 76 -7.87 2.86 23.65
CA ILE A 76 -7.91 2.59 22.21
C ILE A 76 -9.36 2.22 21.86
N THR A 77 -10.18 3.24 21.62
CA THR A 77 -11.59 3.05 21.31
C THR A 77 -11.82 2.57 19.87
N ILE A 78 -12.99 2.00 19.63
CA ILE A 78 -13.40 1.61 18.25
C ILE A 78 -13.43 2.82 17.30
N TYR A 79 -13.67 4.02 17.81
CA TYR A 79 -13.64 5.24 17.03
C TYR A 79 -12.26 5.52 16.40
N HIS A 80 -11.17 5.37 17.16
CA HIS A 80 -9.81 5.54 16.62
C HIS A 80 -9.51 4.52 15.53
N ILE A 81 -9.93 3.27 15.75
CA ILE A 81 -9.76 2.19 14.78
C ILE A 81 -10.55 2.48 13.49
N GLU A 82 -11.78 2.99 13.62
CA GLU A 82 -12.62 3.35 12.49
C GLU A 82 -12.00 4.47 11.64
N LEU A 83 -11.42 5.50 12.27
CA LEU A 83 -10.72 6.57 11.56
C LEU A 83 -9.50 6.04 10.77
N MET A 84 -8.73 5.15 11.36
CA MET A 84 -7.59 4.52 10.67
C MET A 84 -8.04 3.69 9.48
N ASN A 85 -9.14 2.95 9.60
CA ASN A 85 -9.71 2.18 8.49
C ASN A 85 -10.21 3.09 7.35
N ILE A 86 -10.70 4.30 7.65
CA ILE A 86 -11.05 5.28 6.62
C ILE A 86 -9.82 5.75 5.86
N ILE A 87 -8.71 5.98 6.54
CA ILE A 87 -7.44 6.32 5.87
C ILE A 87 -6.98 5.17 4.96
N ILE A 88 -7.10 3.93 5.41
CA ILE A 88 -6.79 2.73 4.61
C ILE A 88 -7.68 2.64 3.36
N ILE A 89 -8.98 2.94 3.45
CA ILE A 89 -9.86 2.98 2.27
C ILE A 89 -9.39 4.03 1.27
N VAL A 90 -9.14 5.25 1.74
CA VAL A 90 -8.74 6.36 0.86
C VAL A 90 -7.42 6.06 0.18
N THR A 91 -6.39 5.69 0.94
CA THR A 91 -5.05 5.40 0.39
C THR A 91 -5.05 4.14 -0.47
N GLY A 92 -5.77 3.09 -0.09
CA GLY A 92 -5.94 1.88 -0.88
C GLY A 92 -6.70 2.12 -2.19
N SER A 93 -7.66 3.05 -2.19
CA SER A 93 -8.34 3.47 -3.43
C SER A 93 -7.39 4.22 -4.36
N ILE A 94 -6.52 5.09 -3.83
CA ILE A 94 -5.47 5.75 -4.62
C ILE A 94 -4.52 4.72 -5.24
N VAL A 95 -4.08 3.73 -4.47
CA VAL A 95 -3.24 2.62 -4.97
C VAL A 95 -3.97 1.85 -6.09
N GLY A 96 -5.24 1.54 -5.90
CA GLY A 96 -6.06 0.87 -6.92
C GLY A 96 -6.19 1.68 -8.21
N VAL A 97 -6.41 2.99 -8.12
CA VAL A 97 -6.45 3.89 -9.27
C VAL A 97 -5.08 3.94 -9.96
N ALA A 98 -3.98 3.93 -9.20
CA ALA A 98 -2.64 3.89 -9.76
C ALA A 98 -2.40 2.63 -10.60
N TYR A 99 -2.79 1.44 -10.10
CA TYR A 99 -2.70 0.19 -10.88
C TYR A 99 -3.49 0.24 -12.18
N LEU A 100 -4.71 0.80 -12.13
CA LEU A 100 -5.53 0.96 -13.34
C LEU A 100 -4.90 1.95 -14.32
N THR A 101 -4.32 3.03 -13.82
CA THR A 101 -3.64 4.03 -14.65
C THR A 101 -2.40 3.44 -15.32
N GLU A 102 -1.58 2.66 -14.61
CA GLU A 102 -0.43 1.96 -15.20
C GLU A 102 -0.86 1.01 -16.32
N LEU A 103 -1.88 0.20 -16.06
CA LEU A 103 -2.41 -0.72 -17.05
C LEU A 103 -2.95 0.03 -18.29
N PHE A 104 -3.68 1.12 -18.07
CA PHE A 104 -4.21 1.96 -19.14
C PHE A 104 -3.08 2.60 -19.96
N MET A 105 -2.05 3.14 -19.31
CA MET A 105 -0.93 3.79 -19.98
C MET A 105 -0.11 2.77 -20.79
N ALA A 106 0.13 1.58 -20.28
CA ALA A 106 0.81 0.52 -21.00
C ALA A 106 0.04 0.10 -22.28
N TRP A 107 -1.28 0.03 -22.19
CA TRP A 107 -2.14 -0.26 -23.34
C TRP A 107 -2.20 0.91 -24.34
N TYR A 108 -2.35 2.14 -23.84
CA TYR A 108 -2.51 3.34 -24.68
C TYR A 108 -1.22 3.78 -25.36
N SER A 109 -0.06 3.57 -24.74
CA SER A 109 1.25 3.99 -25.30
C SER A 109 1.60 3.30 -26.62
N GLY A 110 1.07 2.10 -26.85
CA GLY A 110 1.39 1.30 -28.04
C GLY A 110 2.81 0.74 -28.08
N VAL A 111 3.58 0.89 -26.97
CA VAL A 111 4.94 0.36 -26.86
C VAL A 111 4.86 -1.14 -26.56
N GLU A 112 5.31 -1.97 -27.51
CA GLU A 112 5.22 -3.43 -27.42
C GLU A 112 5.89 -4.01 -26.16
N ALA A 113 7.03 -3.48 -25.76
CA ALA A 113 7.75 -3.94 -24.58
C ALA A 113 6.96 -3.67 -23.27
N GLU A 114 6.29 -2.54 -23.16
CA GLU A 114 5.46 -2.23 -21.99
C GLU A 114 4.18 -3.07 -21.96
N GLN A 115 3.49 -3.19 -23.10
CA GLN A 115 2.32 -4.05 -23.21
C GLN A 115 2.66 -5.49 -22.85
N TYR A 116 3.77 -5.99 -23.37
CA TYR A 116 4.25 -7.33 -23.05
C TYR A 116 4.56 -7.49 -21.55
N ALA A 117 5.21 -6.51 -20.92
CA ALA A 117 5.53 -6.56 -19.49
C ALA A 117 4.27 -6.70 -18.64
N PHE A 118 3.23 -5.91 -18.91
CA PHE A 118 1.97 -5.97 -18.16
C PHE A 118 1.17 -7.24 -18.46
N TYR A 119 1.11 -7.68 -19.71
CA TYR A 119 0.47 -8.94 -20.07
C TYR A 119 1.16 -10.14 -19.39
N ASN A 120 2.49 -10.15 -19.37
CA ASN A 120 3.28 -11.19 -18.72
C ASN A 120 3.12 -11.19 -17.19
N ARG A 121 2.89 -10.03 -16.55
CA ARG A 121 2.54 -9.96 -15.13
C ARG A 121 1.22 -10.67 -14.85
N ALA A 122 0.22 -10.49 -15.71
CA ALA A 122 -1.13 -11.02 -15.52
C ALA A 122 -1.26 -12.51 -15.88
N THR A 123 -0.51 -13.02 -16.86
CA THR A 123 -0.67 -14.36 -17.44
C THR A 123 0.62 -15.21 -17.46
N GLY A 124 1.77 -14.62 -17.16
CA GLY A 124 3.08 -15.28 -17.18
C GLY A 124 3.34 -16.18 -15.96
N PRO A 125 4.57 -16.64 -15.75
CA PRO A 125 4.92 -17.62 -14.72
C PRO A 125 4.66 -17.12 -13.29
N TYR A 126 4.59 -15.80 -13.07
CA TYR A 126 4.33 -15.17 -11.77
C TYR A 126 2.90 -14.60 -11.66
N TRP A 127 1.96 -15.04 -12.49
CA TRP A 127 0.56 -14.57 -12.48
C TRP A 127 -0.10 -14.65 -11.10
N TRP A 128 0.22 -15.67 -10.34
CA TRP A 128 -0.30 -15.87 -8.99
C TRP A 128 0.09 -14.76 -8.02
N ALA A 129 1.32 -14.23 -8.13
CA ALA A 129 1.79 -13.13 -7.29
C ALA A 129 1.07 -11.82 -7.67
N TYR A 130 0.87 -11.56 -8.97
CA TYR A 130 0.14 -10.40 -9.46
C TYR A 130 -1.33 -10.39 -8.98
N TRP A 131 -2.03 -11.49 -9.13
CA TRP A 131 -3.43 -11.57 -8.70
C TRP A 131 -3.58 -11.58 -7.17
N SER A 132 -2.62 -12.14 -6.43
CA SER A 132 -2.57 -12.01 -4.98
C SER A 132 -2.39 -10.55 -4.55
N MET A 133 -1.48 -9.81 -5.19
CA MET A 133 -1.29 -8.37 -4.99
C MET A 133 -2.60 -7.59 -5.23
N VAL A 134 -3.24 -7.78 -6.37
CA VAL A 134 -4.50 -7.10 -6.72
C VAL A 134 -5.60 -7.42 -5.71
N THR A 135 -5.77 -8.69 -5.36
CA THR A 135 -6.79 -9.10 -4.39
C THR A 135 -6.56 -8.49 -3.02
N CYS A 136 -5.32 -8.51 -2.53
CA CYS A 136 -4.98 -8.02 -1.20
C CYS A 136 -4.97 -6.49 -1.10
N ASN A 137 -4.48 -5.77 -2.13
CA ASN A 137 -4.32 -4.33 -2.08
C ASN A 137 -5.52 -3.55 -2.62
N VAL A 138 -6.26 -4.12 -3.58
CA VAL A 138 -7.40 -3.42 -4.20
C VAL A 138 -8.72 -3.92 -3.65
N ILE A 139 -8.97 -5.23 -3.68
CA ILE A 139 -10.28 -5.79 -3.33
C ILE A 139 -10.49 -5.82 -1.81
N SER A 140 -9.51 -6.31 -1.06
CA SER A 140 -9.61 -6.49 0.39
C SER A 140 -9.93 -5.20 1.15
N PRO A 141 -9.28 -4.03 0.91
CA PRO A 141 -9.60 -2.79 1.62
C PRO A 141 -10.98 -2.24 1.33
N GLN A 142 -11.56 -2.57 0.16
CA GLN A 142 -12.91 -2.11 -0.20
C GLN A 142 -14.00 -2.69 0.73
N LEU A 143 -13.72 -3.79 1.42
CA LEU A 143 -14.63 -4.31 2.43
C LEU A 143 -14.89 -3.32 3.57
N PHE A 144 -13.97 -2.41 3.83
CA PHE A 144 -14.12 -1.37 4.85
C PHE A 144 -15.16 -0.29 4.52
N TRP A 145 -15.70 -0.25 3.28
CA TRP A 145 -16.86 0.59 2.97
C TRP A 145 -18.08 0.21 3.82
N VAL A 146 -18.22 -1.07 4.14
CA VAL A 146 -19.30 -1.55 5.00
C VAL A 146 -18.93 -1.30 6.46
N LYS A 147 -19.71 -0.47 7.16
CA LYS A 147 -19.47 -0.08 8.56
C LYS A 147 -19.26 -1.28 9.50
N LYS A 148 -20.01 -2.37 9.29
CA LYS A 148 -19.89 -3.60 10.08
C LYS A 148 -18.47 -4.21 10.00
N PHE A 149 -17.84 -4.22 8.84
CA PHE A 149 -16.49 -4.76 8.68
C PHE A 149 -15.43 -3.82 9.25
N ARG A 150 -15.67 -2.50 9.13
CA ARG A 150 -14.79 -1.44 9.64
C ARG A 150 -14.76 -1.35 11.18
N THR A 151 -15.77 -1.92 11.88
CA THR A 151 -15.87 -1.87 13.34
C THR A 151 -15.64 -3.21 14.03
N THR A 152 -15.50 -4.31 13.29
CA THR A 152 -15.30 -5.65 13.83
C THR A 152 -13.82 -6.00 13.93
N PRO A 153 -13.22 -6.10 15.14
CA PRO A 153 -11.77 -6.21 15.32
C PRO A 153 -11.13 -7.39 14.57
N TRP A 154 -11.77 -8.55 14.55
CA TRP A 154 -11.25 -9.73 13.86
C TRP A 154 -11.14 -9.55 12.34
N ILE A 155 -12.14 -8.92 11.73
CA ILE A 155 -12.15 -8.64 10.30
C ILE A 155 -11.07 -7.62 9.96
N ILE A 156 -10.90 -6.61 10.83
CA ILE A 156 -9.89 -5.57 10.66
C ILE A 156 -8.49 -6.17 10.68
N VAL A 157 -8.18 -7.05 11.67
CA VAL A 157 -6.88 -7.74 11.73
C VAL A 157 -6.63 -8.55 10.45
N LEU A 158 -7.62 -9.30 10.00
CA LEU A 158 -7.50 -10.13 8.81
C LEU A 158 -7.23 -9.31 7.56
N ILE A 159 -7.99 -8.22 7.34
CA ILE A 159 -7.78 -7.32 6.20
C ILE A 159 -6.43 -6.61 6.30
N SER A 160 -6.02 -6.16 7.49
CA SER A 160 -4.72 -5.52 7.70
C SER A 160 -3.54 -6.46 7.39
N ILE A 161 -3.65 -7.73 7.75
CA ILE A 161 -2.66 -8.76 7.38
C ILE A 161 -2.65 -8.95 5.86
N PHE A 162 -3.82 -9.03 5.21
CA PHE A 162 -3.88 -9.15 3.75
C PHE A 162 -3.22 -7.96 3.06
N VAL A 163 -3.47 -6.74 3.53
CA VAL A 163 -2.80 -5.53 3.02
C VAL A 163 -1.29 -5.65 3.14
N ASN A 164 -0.76 -6.05 4.29
CA ASN A 164 0.68 -6.21 4.48
C ASN A 164 1.29 -7.28 3.55
N ILE A 165 0.60 -8.40 3.38
CA ILE A 165 0.99 -9.46 2.43
C ILE A 165 0.93 -8.94 1.00
N GLY A 166 -0.12 -8.22 0.64
CA GLY A 166 -0.30 -7.63 -0.69
C GLY A 166 0.80 -6.64 -1.05
N MET A 167 1.22 -5.80 -0.10
CA MET A 167 2.32 -4.85 -0.28
C MET A 167 3.68 -5.55 -0.45
N TRP A 168 3.87 -6.70 0.18
CA TRP A 168 5.04 -7.54 -0.06
C TRP A 168 5.02 -8.12 -1.48
N PHE A 169 3.88 -8.66 -1.93
CA PHE A 169 3.71 -9.14 -3.30
C PHE A 169 3.86 -8.03 -4.34
N GLU A 170 3.44 -6.82 -4.02
CA GLU A 170 3.65 -5.66 -4.90
C GLU A 170 5.13 -5.43 -5.18
N ARG A 171 5.97 -5.42 -4.15
CA ARG A 171 7.43 -5.28 -4.32
C ARG A 171 8.00 -6.45 -5.13
N PHE A 172 7.55 -7.65 -4.85
CA PHE A 172 7.93 -8.84 -5.61
C PHE A 172 7.56 -8.70 -7.08
N VAL A 173 6.34 -8.29 -7.40
CA VAL A 173 5.86 -8.11 -8.77
C VAL A 173 6.64 -7.00 -9.48
N ILE A 174 6.82 -5.82 -8.87
CA ILE A 174 7.53 -4.71 -9.50
C ILE A 174 8.97 -5.09 -9.82
N VAL A 175 9.69 -5.71 -8.89
CA VAL A 175 11.12 -5.99 -9.04
C VAL A 175 11.36 -7.25 -9.86
N ILE A 176 10.81 -8.38 -9.44
CA ILE A 176 11.18 -9.68 -10.02
C ILE A 176 10.60 -9.87 -11.42
N THR A 177 9.35 -9.49 -11.66
CA THR A 177 8.77 -9.69 -12.99
C THR A 177 9.41 -8.82 -14.06
N SER A 178 9.92 -7.64 -13.67
CA SER A 178 10.60 -6.75 -14.60
C SER A 178 12.06 -7.13 -14.83
N LEU A 179 12.78 -7.65 -13.83
CA LEU A 179 14.18 -8.03 -13.94
C LEU A 179 14.42 -9.49 -14.40
N SER A 180 13.39 -10.33 -14.36
CA SER A 180 13.51 -11.75 -14.75
C SER A 180 13.42 -11.99 -16.26
N ARG A 181 13.34 -10.93 -17.06
CA ARG A 181 13.18 -11.02 -18.52
C ARG A 181 14.22 -10.17 -19.23
N ASP A 182 14.71 -10.69 -20.35
CA ASP A 182 15.44 -9.94 -21.37
C ASP A 182 14.41 -9.34 -22.34
N TYR A 183 14.49 -8.03 -22.56
CA TYR A 183 13.58 -7.27 -23.43
C TYR A 183 14.26 -6.93 -24.75
#